data_839a6003f9a12e87aff54eba503d126e
#
_entry.id   839a6003f9a12e87aff54eba503d126e
#
_cell.length_a   1.000
_cell.length_b   1.000
_cell.length_c   1.000
_cell.angle_alpha   90.00
_cell.angle_beta   90.00
_cell.angle_gamma   90.00
#
_symmetry.space_group_name_H-M   'P 1'
#
loop_
_entity.id
_entity.type
_entity.pdbx_description
1 polymer ?
#
loop_
_entity_poly.entity_id
_entity_poly.type
_entity_poly.pdbx_seq_one_letter_code
_entity_poly.pdbx_strand_id
1 'polypeptide(L)'
;MGSMSKTLGALALASGALFAGDALAGTLDQIRDSKTMRIAYDPDAPPYSYIVPGSAPNSDPQGYSVDLCRAVFDTLREELKIPDMKIVYVAVDSQDRFDTITANKADLLCTSTTATLARRKTVDFSIPIFIDGASFVIRPDGPRDVKLLAGKKVGVLPGTTTEQELRRALSGTKINADIVLVKTNQEGIDLVESGGVSAYFADRATLTFLLRKEKQAAGLLMAETYLSVEPIALALRRGDPDFRLAVDTALSHIYRRGEITTLFKMAFGALSTPSPLLAALYQMSGLPD
;
A
#
# COMPACT_ATOMS: atom_id res chain seq x y z
N MET A 1 -0.77 -19.58 -88.16
CA MET A 1 0.48 -19.16 -87.53
C MET A 1 0.05 -18.37 -86.29
N GLY A 2 0.04 -19.03 -85.14
CA GLY A 2 -0.48 -18.45 -83.85
C GLY A 2 0.67 -18.29 -82.90
N SER A 3 0.78 -17.06 -82.37
CA SER A 3 1.76 -16.71 -81.34
C SER A 3 1.15 -16.97 -79.93
N MET A 4 1.77 -17.90 -79.20
CA MET A 4 1.41 -18.14 -77.77
C MET A 4 2.20 -17.17 -76.89
N SER A 5 1.48 -16.24 -76.26
CA SER A 5 2.01 -15.34 -75.20
C SER A 5 2.02 -16.12 -73.89
N LYS A 6 3.20 -16.25 -73.26
CA LYS A 6 3.38 -16.83 -71.92
C LYS A 6 3.34 -15.68 -70.89
N THR A 7 2.30 -15.65 -70.11
CA THR A 7 2.20 -14.78 -68.89
C THR A 7 2.89 -15.46 -67.71
N LEU A 8 3.99 -14.90 -67.27
CA LEU A 8 4.62 -15.22 -65.97
C LEU A 8 3.84 -14.54 -64.82
N GLY A 9 3.24 -15.35 -63.98
CA GLY A 9 2.67 -14.89 -62.74
C GLY A 9 3.76 -14.69 -61.66
N ALA A 10 3.97 -13.48 -61.21
CA ALA A 10 4.84 -13.19 -60.08
C ALA A 10 4.09 -13.46 -58.76
N LEU A 11 4.56 -14.46 -58.00
CA LEU A 11 4.08 -14.76 -56.65
C LEU A 11 4.75 -13.78 -55.68
N ALA A 12 4.01 -12.78 -55.17
CA ALA A 12 4.46 -11.89 -54.14
C ALA A 12 4.37 -12.61 -52.76
N LEU A 13 5.51 -13.01 -52.22
CA LEU A 13 5.64 -13.48 -50.83
C LEU A 13 5.49 -12.26 -49.90
N ALA A 14 4.32 -12.10 -49.28
CA ALA A 14 4.10 -11.18 -48.19
C ALA A 14 4.80 -11.70 -46.93
N SER A 15 5.98 -11.16 -46.62
CA SER A 15 6.67 -11.38 -45.35
C SER A 15 5.88 -10.66 -44.26
N GLY A 16 5.03 -11.39 -43.54
CA GLY A 16 4.40 -10.92 -42.31
C GLY A 16 5.48 -10.71 -41.24
N ALA A 17 5.86 -9.48 -40.98
CA ALA A 17 6.65 -9.14 -39.82
C ALA A 17 5.77 -9.39 -38.57
N LEU A 18 6.02 -10.49 -37.87
CA LEU A 18 5.54 -10.71 -36.51
C LEU A 18 6.17 -9.63 -35.65
N PHE A 19 5.41 -8.60 -35.29
CA PHE A 19 5.73 -7.74 -34.17
C PHE A 19 5.62 -8.60 -32.92
N ALA A 20 6.72 -9.24 -32.52
CA ALA A 20 6.89 -9.70 -31.14
C ALA A 20 6.94 -8.40 -30.28
N GLY A 21 5.81 -8.01 -29.76
CA GLY A 21 5.80 -7.00 -28.70
C GLY A 21 6.72 -7.53 -27.60
N ASP A 22 7.71 -6.74 -27.19
CA ASP A 22 8.55 -7.03 -26.03
C ASP A 22 7.64 -7.20 -24.82
N ALA A 23 7.21 -8.43 -24.55
CA ALA A 23 6.58 -8.77 -23.27
C ALA A 23 7.68 -8.55 -22.23
N LEU A 24 7.52 -7.51 -21.41
CA LEU A 24 8.41 -7.30 -20.28
C LEU A 24 8.47 -8.61 -19.48
N ALA A 25 9.69 -9.09 -19.21
CA ALA A 25 9.91 -10.28 -18.39
C ALA A 25 9.12 -10.17 -17.09
N GLY A 26 8.50 -11.26 -16.65
CA GLY A 26 7.76 -11.34 -15.41
C GLY A 26 8.64 -10.89 -14.23
N THR A 27 8.04 -10.40 -13.15
CA THR A 27 8.80 -9.96 -11.98
C THR A 27 9.64 -11.09 -11.39
N LEU A 28 9.14 -12.34 -11.40
CA LEU A 28 9.93 -13.51 -10.95
C LEU A 28 11.18 -13.73 -11.77
N ASP A 29 11.12 -13.54 -13.10
CA ASP A 29 12.30 -13.68 -13.96
C ASP A 29 13.30 -12.56 -13.72
N GLN A 30 12.82 -11.31 -13.56
CA GLN A 30 13.68 -10.19 -13.19
C GLN A 30 14.39 -10.42 -11.84
N ILE A 31 13.69 -10.99 -10.85
CA ILE A 31 14.28 -11.36 -9.56
C ILE A 31 15.32 -12.47 -9.72
N ARG A 32 15.05 -13.50 -10.55
CA ARG A 32 16.03 -14.57 -10.83
C ARG A 32 17.31 -14.03 -11.45
N ASP A 33 17.18 -13.15 -12.43
CA ASP A 33 18.31 -12.60 -13.17
C ASP A 33 19.14 -11.64 -12.33
N SER A 34 18.48 -10.76 -11.57
CA SER A 34 19.14 -9.73 -10.75
C SER A 34 19.53 -10.22 -9.33
N LYS A 35 18.94 -11.34 -8.88
CA LYS A 35 18.99 -11.82 -7.49
C LYS A 35 18.57 -10.76 -6.47
N THR A 36 17.64 -9.89 -6.87
CA THR A 36 17.21 -8.74 -6.08
C THR A 36 15.71 -8.59 -6.13
N MET A 37 15.09 -8.42 -4.97
CA MET A 37 13.69 -7.99 -4.83
C MET A 37 13.66 -6.56 -4.32
N ARG A 38 12.99 -5.67 -5.06
CA ARG A 38 12.89 -4.25 -4.73
C ARG A 38 11.57 -4.01 -3.98
N ILE A 39 11.68 -3.58 -2.74
CA ILE A 39 10.54 -3.31 -1.86
C ILE A 39 10.35 -1.79 -1.73
N ALA A 40 9.23 -1.28 -2.24
CA ALA A 40 8.84 0.10 -2.01
C ALA A 40 8.22 0.23 -0.60
N TYR A 41 8.65 1.26 0.13
CA TYR A 41 8.19 1.54 1.48
C TYR A 41 7.95 3.03 1.68
N ASP A 42 7.02 3.39 2.55
CA ASP A 42 6.77 4.77 2.97
C ASP A 42 7.48 5.02 4.31
N PRO A 43 8.36 6.01 4.43
CA PRO A 43 9.06 6.31 5.68
C PRO A 43 8.17 6.91 6.77
N ASP A 44 6.93 7.30 6.45
CA ASP A 44 6.02 8.04 7.35
C ASP A 44 4.59 7.42 7.44
N ALA A 45 4.44 6.13 7.24
CA ALA A 45 3.16 5.41 7.38
C ALA A 45 3.15 4.37 8.53
N PRO A 46 3.48 4.75 9.79
CA PRO A 46 3.44 3.82 10.91
C PRO A 46 1.99 3.38 11.19
N PRO A 47 1.74 2.18 11.71
CA PRO A 47 2.68 1.11 12.03
C PRO A 47 2.97 0.19 10.84
N TYR A 48 2.54 0.52 9.62
CA TYR A 48 2.66 -0.32 8.44
C TYR A 48 4.06 -0.27 7.80
N SER A 49 4.58 0.93 7.65
CA SER A 49 5.85 1.22 6.98
C SER A 49 6.41 2.53 7.50
N TYR A 50 7.61 2.54 8.06
CA TYR A 50 8.22 3.76 8.58
C TYR A 50 9.72 3.58 8.84
N ILE A 51 10.42 4.72 8.92
CA ILE A 51 11.77 4.78 9.47
C ILE A 51 11.67 5.22 10.95
N VAL A 52 12.38 4.54 11.83
CA VAL A 52 12.40 4.91 13.24
C VAL A 52 13.07 6.27 13.39
N PRO A 53 12.41 7.26 14.00
CA PRO A 53 13.02 8.57 14.25
C PRO A 53 14.34 8.46 14.99
N GLY A 54 15.38 9.15 14.50
CA GLY A 54 16.72 9.13 15.10
C GLY A 54 17.58 7.89 14.79
N SER A 55 17.09 6.98 13.94
CA SER A 55 17.93 5.87 13.45
C SER A 55 19.04 6.37 12.53
N ALA A 56 20.06 5.51 12.29
CA ALA A 56 21.16 5.84 11.41
C ALA A 56 20.67 6.12 9.97
N PRO A 57 21.36 7.00 9.21
CA PRO A 57 21.09 7.15 7.78
C PRO A 57 21.11 5.79 7.08
N ASN A 58 20.13 5.55 6.19
CA ASN A 58 19.95 4.30 5.45
C ASN A 58 19.59 3.08 6.33
N SER A 59 19.03 3.29 7.51
CA SER A 59 18.43 2.20 8.29
C SER A 59 17.28 1.56 7.51
N ASP A 60 17.14 0.25 7.66
CA ASP A 60 16.05 -0.50 7.05
C ASP A 60 14.70 -0.02 7.60
N PRO A 61 13.68 0.10 6.73
CA PRO A 61 12.34 0.44 7.17
C PRO A 61 11.79 -0.63 8.11
N GLN A 62 10.84 -0.25 8.94
CA GLN A 62 10.11 -1.13 9.85
C GLN A 62 8.61 -1.05 9.62
N GLY A 63 7.87 -1.98 10.18
CA GLY A 63 6.42 -1.95 10.23
C GLY A 63 5.76 -3.19 9.66
N TYR A 64 4.48 -3.32 9.95
CA TYR A 64 3.68 -4.50 9.66
C TYR A 64 3.73 -4.96 8.19
N SER A 65 3.53 -4.03 7.25
CA SER A 65 3.57 -4.34 5.82
C SER A 65 4.99 -4.67 5.36
N VAL A 66 6.00 -3.99 5.90
CA VAL A 66 7.41 -4.25 5.60
C VAL A 66 7.83 -5.64 6.09
N ASP A 67 7.41 -6.02 7.31
CA ASP A 67 7.74 -7.33 7.89
C ASP A 67 7.03 -8.46 7.14
N LEU A 68 5.79 -8.25 6.67
CA LEU A 68 5.12 -9.20 5.78
C LEU A 68 5.87 -9.35 4.44
N CYS A 69 6.33 -8.24 3.85
CA CYS A 69 7.11 -8.30 2.62
C CYS A 69 8.46 -8.99 2.79
N ARG A 70 9.09 -8.87 3.96
CA ARG A 70 10.29 -9.66 4.29
C ARG A 70 9.99 -11.15 4.37
N ALA A 71 8.87 -11.52 4.98
CA ALA A 71 8.43 -12.92 5.04
C ALA A 71 8.09 -13.48 3.64
N VAL A 72 7.46 -12.67 2.78
CA VAL A 72 7.27 -13.00 1.35
C VAL A 72 8.61 -13.16 0.65
N PHE A 73 9.56 -12.25 0.85
CA PHE A 73 10.90 -12.35 0.31
C PHE A 73 11.61 -13.65 0.73
N ASP A 74 11.55 -14.02 2.01
CA ASP A 74 12.17 -15.24 2.52
C ASP A 74 11.57 -16.49 1.86
N THR A 75 10.23 -16.53 1.71
CA THR A 75 9.54 -17.61 0.99
C THR A 75 10.00 -17.70 -0.48
N LEU A 76 10.02 -16.56 -1.19
CA LEU A 76 10.45 -16.52 -2.59
C LEU A 76 11.92 -16.92 -2.76
N ARG A 77 12.81 -16.51 -1.84
CA ARG A 77 14.23 -16.88 -1.84
C ARG A 77 14.41 -18.40 -1.78
N GLU A 78 13.60 -19.06 -0.95
CA GLU A 78 13.60 -20.52 -0.81
C GLU A 78 13.03 -21.22 -2.02
N GLU A 79 11.85 -20.80 -2.51
CA GLU A 79 11.16 -21.40 -3.65
C GLU A 79 11.95 -21.23 -4.97
N LEU A 80 12.54 -20.08 -5.19
CA LEU A 80 13.38 -19.79 -6.35
C LEU A 80 14.78 -20.41 -6.25
N LYS A 81 15.17 -20.93 -5.08
CA LYS A 81 16.49 -21.49 -4.77
C LYS A 81 17.63 -20.50 -5.01
N ILE A 82 17.45 -19.25 -4.61
CA ILE A 82 18.43 -18.17 -4.76
C ILE A 82 18.92 -17.74 -3.36
N PRO A 83 19.88 -18.48 -2.74
CA PRO A 83 20.29 -18.21 -1.38
C PRO A 83 20.98 -16.85 -1.18
N ASP A 84 21.54 -16.28 -2.23
CA ASP A 84 22.19 -14.98 -2.27
C ASP A 84 21.26 -13.82 -2.72
N MET A 85 19.94 -14.06 -2.76
CA MET A 85 18.94 -13.02 -3.05
C MET A 85 18.98 -11.92 -2.00
N LYS A 86 18.79 -10.67 -2.44
CA LYS A 86 18.85 -9.46 -1.60
C LYS A 86 17.61 -8.62 -1.70
N ILE A 87 17.29 -7.89 -0.65
CA ILE A 87 16.30 -6.81 -0.69
C ILE A 87 16.99 -5.49 -1.01
N VAL A 88 16.35 -4.71 -1.87
CA VAL A 88 16.65 -3.28 -2.06
C VAL A 88 15.41 -2.49 -1.69
N TYR A 89 15.54 -1.57 -0.75
CA TYR A 89 14.45 -0.72 -0.32
C TYR A 89 14.38 0.55 -1.17
N VAL A 90 13.16 0.91 -1.60
CA VAL A 90 12.87 2.08 -2.41
C VAL A 90 11.89 2.95 -1.65
N ALA A 91 12.33 4.12 -1.20
CA ALA A 91 11.45 5.05 -0.49
C ALA A 91 10.44 5.69 -1.45
N VAL A 92 9.20 5.79 -1.00
CA VAL A 92 8.08 6.40 -1.73
C VAL A 92 7.24 7.24 -0.77
N ASP A 93 6.41 8.10 -1.31
CA ASP A 93 5.36 8.80 -0.56
C ASP A 93 3.95 8.41 -1.02
N SER A 94 2.94 9.04 -0.44
CA SER A 94 1.55 8.79 -0.77
C SER A 94 1.16 9.15 -2.21
N GLN A 95 1.95 9.96 -2.91
CA GLN A 95 1.65 10.47 -4.25
C GLN A 95 2.35 9.66 -5.35
N ASP A 96 3.60 9.25 -5.14
CA ASP A 96 4.44 8.61 -6.17
C ASP A 96 4.51 7.07 -6.07
N ARG A 97 3.97 6.46 -5.02
CA ARG A 97 4.08 5.01 -4.77
C ARG A 97 3.60 4.13 -5.91
N PHE A 98 2.51 4.51 -6.59
CA PHE A 98 1.98 3.71 -7.70
C PHE A 98 2.81 3.89 -8.97
N ASP A 99 3.32 5.10 -9.22
CA ASP A 99 4.21 5.37 -10.35
C ASP A 99 5.52 4.59 -10.21
N THR A 100 6.02 4.42 -8.99
CA THR A 100 7.20 3.59 -8.70
C THR A 100 6.98 2.13 -9.11
N ILE A 101 5.78 1.56 -8.86
CA ILE A 101 5.43 0.19 -9.28
C ILE A 101 5.23 0.11 -10.79
N THR A 102 4.46 1.02 -11.39
CA THR A 102 4.14 0.98 -12.83
C THR A 102 5.36 1.26 -13.70
N ALA A 103 6.29 2.08 -13.23
CA ALA A 103 7.57 2.35 -13.88
C ALA A 103 8.62 1.25 -13.65
N ASN A 104 8.24 0.12 -13.03
CA ASN A 104 9.15 -1.00 -12.72
C ASN A 104 10.40 -0.59 -11.89
N LYS A 105 10.23 0.40 -10.99
CA LYS A 105 11.29 0.83 -10.05
C LYS A 105 11.29 0.00 -8.77
N ALA A 106 10.14 -0.60 -8.42
CA ALA A 106 10.00 -1.55 -7.33
C ALA A 106 9.08 -2.71 -7.74
N ASP A 107 9.21 -3.84 -7.08
CA ASP A 107 8.48 -5.08 -7.35
C ASP A 107 7.22 -5.19 -6.49
N LEU A 108 7.32 -4.80 -5.23
CA LEU A 108 6.24 -4.91 -4.25
C LEU A 108 6.16 -3.62 -3.40
N LEU A 109 4.95 -3.08 -3.26
CA LEU A 109 4.67 -1.91 -2.42
C LEU A 109 4.16 -2.35 -1.06
N CYS A 110 4.91 -2.02 -0.02
CA CYS A 110 4.77 -2.51 1.35
C CYS A 110 4.43 -1.37 2.33
N THR A 111 3.26 -0.77 2.15
CA THR A 111 2.77 0.39 2.92
C THR A 111 1.32 0.19 3.40
N SER A 112 0.67 1.21 3.93
CA SER A 112 -0.77 1.25 4.24
C SER A 112 -1.60 1.49 2.96
N THR A 113 -1.53 0.58 2.00
CA THR A 113 -2.19 0.81 0.71
C THR A 113 -3.55 0.12 0.62
N THR A 114 -4.62 0.91 0.60
CA THR A 114 -5.99 0.43 0.40
C THR A 114 -6.20 -0.09 -1.01
N ALA A 115 -6.68 -1.32 -1.14
CA ALA A 115 -7.10 -1.88 -2.41
C ALA A 115 -8.46 -1.30 -2.82
N THR A 116 -8.49 -0.53 -3.92
CA THR A 116 -9.72 0.01 -4.49
C THR A 116 -9.87 -0.38 -5.95
N LEU A 117 -11.12 -0.39 -6.46
CA LEU A 117 -11.38 -0.65 -7.88
C LEU A 117 -10.69 0.37 -8.80
N ALA A 118 -10.59 1.64 -8.36
CA ALA A 118 -9.89 2.67 -9.11
C ALA A 118 -8.38 2.37 -9.22
N ARG A 119 -7.72 2.02 -8.10
CA ARG A 119 -6.31 1.65 -8.06
C ARG A 119 -5.99 0.35 -8.82
N ARG A 120 -6.93 -0.62 -8.83
CA ARG A 120 -6.82 -1.85 -9.62
C ARG A 120 -6.79 -1.62 -11.14
N LYS A 121 -7.13 -0.44 -11.61
CA LYS A 121 -6.92 -0.07 -13.03
C LYS A 121 -5.45 0.16 -13.37
N THR A 122 -4.64 0.49 -12.37
CA THR A 122 -3.22 0.88 -12.52
C THR A 122 -2.27 -0.18 -11.99
N VAL A 123 -2.57 -0.76 -10.82
CA VAL A 123 -1.76 -1.80 -10.16
C VAL A 123 -2.64 -3.01 -9.80
N ASP A 124 -2.01 -4.15 -9.54
CA ASP A 124 -2.65 -5.29 -8.89
C ASP A 124 -2.39 -5.28 -7.38
N PHE A 125 -3.14 -6.09 -6.66
CA PHE A 125 -3.06 -6.23 -5.21
C PHE A 125 -3.01 -7.71 -4.82
N SER A 126 -2.27 -8.00 -3.76
CA SER A 126 -2.31 -9.29 -3.06
C SER A 126 -3.68 -9.54 -2.41
N ILE A 127 -3.84 -10.73 -1.82
CA ILE A 127 -4.86 -10.93 -0.79
C ILE A 127 -4.68 -9.88 0.32
N PRO A 128 -5.77 -9.44 1.00
CA PRO A 128 -5.67 -8.39 2.01
C PRO A 128 -4.79 -8.82 3.19
N ILE A 129 -4.01 -7.87 3.70
CA ILE A 129 -3.12 -8.04 4.86
C ILE A 129 -3.67 -7.41 6.14
N PHE A 130 -4.61 -6.46 6.02
CA PHE A 130 -5.21 -5.77 7.16
C PHE A 130 -6.58 -5.20 6.79
N ILE A 131 -7.36 -4.85 7.82
CA ILE A 131 -8.59 -4.06 7.68
C ILE A 131 -8.43 -2.81 8.54
N ASP A 132 -8.46 -1.65 7.91
CA ASP A 132 -8.41 -0.35 8.57
C ASP A 132 -9.60 0.51 8.15
N GLY A 133 -9.52 1.79 8.38
CA GLY A 133 -10.47 2.78 7.92
C GLY A 133 -10.02 4.19 8.31
N ALA A 134 -10.48 5.16 7.55
CA ALA A 134 -10.22 6.55 7.81
C ALA A 134 -10.91 7.01 9.09
N SER A 135 -10.19 7.77 9.92
CA SER A 135 -10.69 8.41 11.12
C SER A 135 -9.99 9.77 11.29
N PHE A 136 -10.16 10.44 12.42
CA PHE A 136 -9.49 11.71 12.67
C PHE A 136 -9.16 11.92 14.14
N VAL A 137 -8.20 12.78 14.40
CA VAL A 137 -7.82 13.25 15.72
C VAL A 137 -8.12 14.73 15.88
N ILE A 138 -8.42 15.12 17.13
CA ILE A 138 -8.83 16.46 17.51
C ILE A 138 -8.23 16.82 18.87
N ARG A 139 -8.21 18.09 19.20
CA ARG A 139 -8.04 18.53 20.59
C ARG A 139 -9.28 18.19 21.45
N PRO A 140 -9.17 18.15 22.79
CA PRO A 140 -10.30 17.82 23.69
C PRO A 140 -11.54 18.70 23.51
N ASP A 141 -11.34 19.96 23.11
CA ASP A 141 -12.38 20.96 22.79
C ASP A 141 -12.79 20.98 21.31
N GLY A 142 -12.19 20.10 20.49
CA GLY A 142 -12.36 20.03 19.05
C GLY A 142 -13.69 19.39 18.59
N PRO A 143 -13.97 19.45 17.28
CA PRO A 143 -15.19 18.92 16.67
C PRO A 143 -15.20 17.40 16.65
N ARG A 144 -16.09 16.75 17.37
CA ARG A 144 -16.17 15.29 17.50
C ARG A 144 -16.92 14.59 16.35
N ASP A 145 -17.50 15.35 15.44
CA ASP A 145 -18.26 14.84 14.28
C ASP A 145 -17.92 15.69 13.05
N VAL A 146 -17.90 15.05 11.87
CA VAL A 146 -17.67 15.73 10.58
C VAL A 146 -18.67 16.90 10.39
N LYS A 147 -19.89 16.74 10.89
CA LYS A 147 -20.93 17.80 10.83
C LYS A 147 -20.56 19.09 11.55
N LEU A 148 -19.60 19.05 12.45
CA LEU A 148 -19.12 20.20 13.23
C LEU A 148 -17.90 20.89 12.59
N LEU A 149 -17.51 20.50 11.38
CA LEU A 149 -16.35 21.03 10.67
C LEU A 149 -16.64 22.27 9.82
N ALA A 150 -17.88 22.76 9.79
CA ALA A 150 -18.25 23.96 9.03
C ALA A 150 -17.37 25.17 9.39
N GLY A 151 -16.73 25.78 8.38
CA GLY A 151 -15.81 26.92 8.53
C GLY A 151 -14.49 26.60 9.22
N LYS A 152 -14.14 25.32 9.42
CA LYS A 152 -12.91 24.90 10.07
C LYS A 152 -11.87 24.44 9.05
N LYS A 153 -10.59 24.52 9.44
CA LYS A 153 -9.47 23.89 8.72
C LYS A 153 -9.30 22.46 9.17
N VAL A 154 -9.08 21.55 8.23
CA VAL A 154 -8.84 20.11 8.49
C VAL A 154 -7.65 19.62 7.68
N GLY A 155 -6.76 18.86 8.32
CA GLY A 155 -5.55 18.33 7.70
C GLY A 155 -5.76 16.92 7.15
N VAL A 156 -5.12 16.60 6.02
CA VAL A 156 -5.09 15.25 5.44
C VAL A 156 -3.88 15.11 4.51
N LEU A 157 -3.34 13.89 4.36
CA LEU A 157 -2.32 13.59 3.36
C LEU A 157 -2.95 13.49 1.96
N PRO A 158 -2.33 14.14 0.94
CA PRO A 158 -2.80 14.06 -0.44
C PRO A 158 -2.62 12.65 -1.03
N GLY A 159 -3.46 12.30 -2.03
CA GLY A 159 -3.37 11.02 -2.75
C GLY A 159 -3.82 9.79 -1.96
N THR A 160 -4.40 9.97 -0.77
CA THR A 160 -4.92 8.91 0.09
C THR A 160 -6.39 8.64 -0.14
N THR A 161 -6.87 7.45 0.25
CA THR A 161 -8.31 7.15 0.33
C THR A 161 -8.97 8.00 1.41
N THR A 162 -8.26 8.30 2.49
CA THR A 162 -8.73 9.19 3.56
C THR A 162 -9.08 10.58 3.03
N GLU A 163 -8.25 11.16 2.15
CA GLU A 163 -8.58 12.45 1.49
C GLU A 163 -9.87 12.33 0.66
N GLN A 164 -10.03 11.24 -0.09
CA GLN A 164 -11.22 11.02 -0.92
C GLN A 164 -12.48 10.88 -0.06
N GLU A 165 -12.41 10.10 1.03
CA GLU A 165 -13.54 9.91 1.94
C GLU A 165 -13.89 11.19 2.71
N LEU A 166 -12.89 11.97 3.14
CA LEU A 166 -13.10 13.29 3.73
C LEU A 166 -13.85 14.22 2.76
N ARG A 167 -13.38 14.34 1.52
CA ARG A 167 -14.06 15.15 0.50
C ARG A 167 -15.48 14.68 0.22
N ARG A 168 -15.69 13.35 0.19
CA ARG A 168 -17.02 12.75 0.02
C ARG A 168 -17.94 13.08 1.20
N ALA A 169 -17.45 12.94 2.43
CA ALA A 169 -18.22 13.24 3.65
C ALA A 169 -18.61 14.72 3.72
N LEU A 170 -17.69 15.64 3.42
CA LEU A 170 -17.98 17.07 3.38
C LEU A 170 -19.02 17.43 2.31
N SER A 171 -18.87 16.89 1.10
CA SER A 171 -19.81 17.13 -0.01
C SER A 171 -21.18 16.55 0.29
N GLY A 172 -21.27 15.33 0.81
CA GLY A 172 -22.52 14.66 1.15
C GLY A 172 -23.32 15.36 2.25
N THR A 173 -22.63 16.01 3.19
CA THR A 173 -23.24 16.79 4.27
C THR A 173 -23.39 18.28 3.93
N LYS A 174 -22.93 18.72 2.76
CA LYS A 174 -22.88 20.14 2.34
C LYS A 174 -22.14 21.04 3.33
N ILE A 175 -21.11 20.50 3.97
CA ILE A 175 -20.26 21.22 4.92
C ILE A 175 -19.08 21.84 4.18
N ASN A 176 -18.91 23.14 4.35
CA ASN A 176 -17.73 23.85 3.85
C ASN A 176 -16.67 23.83 4.93
N ALA A 177 -15.58 23.07 4.71
CA ALA A 177 -14.37 23.06 5.52
C ALA A 177 -13.15 23.26 4.61
N ASP A 178 -12.14 23.96 5.11
CA ASP A 178 -10.90 24.20 4.39
C ASP A 178 -9.96 22.99 4.55
N ILE A 179 -9.67 22.28 3.46
CA ILE A 179 -8.76 21.15 3.48
C ILE A 179 -7.32 21.65 3.34
N VAL A 180 -6.51 21.37 4.35
CA VAL A 180 -5.06 21.63 4.39
C VAL A 180 -4.35 20.32 4.05
N LEU A 181 -3.63 20.30 2.93
CA LEU A 181 -2.81 19.15 2.56
C LEU A 181 -1.49 19.22 3.30
N VAL A 182 -1.21 18.21 4.11
CA VAL A 182 0.04 18.07 4.87
C VAL A 182 1.02 17.17 4.12
N LYS A 183 2.31 17.28 4.45
CA LYS A 183 3.37 16.48 3.81
C LYS A 183 3.64 15.18 4.54
N THR A 184 3.43 15.15 5.87
CA THR A 184 3.68 14.00 6.72
C THR A 184 2.55 13.82 7.74
N ASN A 185 2.40 12.60 8.25
CA ASN A 185 1.47 12.31 9.34
C ASN A 185 1.84 13.12 10.60
N GLN A 186 3.14 13.29 10.87
CA GLN A 186 3.62 14.07 11.99
C GLN A 186 3.20 15.55 11.88
N GLU A 187 3.39 16.17 10.70
CA GLU A 187 2.91 17.55 10.46
C GLU A 187 1.41 17.69 10.72
N GLY A 188 0.62 16.67 10.36
CA GLY A 188 -0.82 16.64 10.64
C GLY A 188 -1.13 16.69 12.14
N ILE A 189 -0.41 15.91 12.95
CA ILE A 189 -0.54 15.91 14.42
C ILE A 189 -0.12 17.27 14.99
N ASP A 190 1.03 17.79 14.60
CA ASP A 190 1.58 19.07 15.07
C ASP A 190 0.60 20.23 14.78
N LEU A 191 -0.05 20.21 13.62
CA LEU A 191 -1.06 21.21 13.27
C LEU A 191 -2.33 21.11 14.13
N VAL A 192 -2.75 19.91 14.55
CA VAL A 192 -3.86 19.78 15.50
C VAL A 192 -3.46 20.32 16.86
N GLU A 193 -2.29 19.97 17.37
CA GLU A 193 -1.77 20.43 18.67
C GLU A 193 -1.66 21.95 18.74
N SER A 194 -1.05 22.56 17.72
CA SER A 194 -0.88 24.01 17.64
C SER A 194 -2.18 24.78 17.34
N GLY A 195 -3.25 24.09 16.94
CA GLY A 195 -4.49 24.73 16.53
C GLY A 195 -4.48 25.25 15.09
N GLY A 196 -3.48 24.90 14.29
CA GLY A 196 -3.40 25.22 12.87
C GLY A 196 -4.51 24.56 12.05
N VAL A 197 -4.93 23.35 12.45
CA VAL A 197 -6.14 22.68 11.98
C VAL A 197 -7.00 22.21 13.17
N SER A 198 -8.30 22.05 12.92
CA SER A 198 -9.24 21.59 13.95
C SER A 198 -9.31 20.07 14.08
N ALA A 199 -8.93 19.35 13.01
CA ALA A 199 -8.86 17.90 12.97
C ALA A 199 -7.81 17.47 11.94
N TYR A 200 -7.17 16.31 12.16
CA TYR A 200 -6.30 15.65 11.20
C TYR A 200 -6.83 14.27 10.88
N PHE A 201 -6.94 13.95 9.59
CA PHE A 201 -7.53 12.73 9.05
C PHE A 201 -6.45 11.81 8.52
N ALA A 202 -6.45 10.55 8.96
CA ALA A 202 -5.58 9.48 8.48
C ALA A 202 -6.20 8.10 8.78
N ASP A 203 -5.50 7.04 8.42
CA ASP A 203 -5.85 5.67 8.80
C ASP A 203 -5.84 5.53 10.33
N ARG A 204 -6.86 4.87 10.89
CA ARG A 204 -7.02 4.76 12.34
C ARG A 204 -5.85 4.10 13.03
N ALA A 205 -5.25 3.08 12.41
CA ALA A 205 -4.07 2.43 12.98
C ALA A 205 -2.87 3.39 13.04
N THR A 206 -2.67 4.21 12.01
CA THR A 206 -1.64 5.27 12.00
C THR A 206 -1.88 6.29 13.11
N LEU A 207 -3.09 6.82 13.22
CA LEU A 207 -3.46 7.74 14.30
C LEU A 207 -3.25 7.11 15.69
N THR A 208 -3.65 5.85 15.87
CA THR A 208 -3.45 5.12 17.13
C THR A 208 -1.98 5.00 17.49
N PHE A 209 -1.14 4.70 16.50
CA PHE A 209 0.31 4.57 16.71
C PHE A 209 0.92 5.91 17.12
N LEU A 210 0.61 6.99 16.42
CA LEU A 210 1.12 8.33 16.71
C LEU A 210 0.70 8.81 18.10
N LEU A 211 -0.58 8.66 18.46
CA LEU A 211 -1.08 9.03 19.80
C LEU A 211 -0.41 8.25 20.94
N ARG A 212 0.05 7.01 20.69
CA ARG A 212 0.73 6.21 21.71
C ARG A 212 2.19 6.56 21.88
N LYS A 213 2.89 6.93 20.80
CA LYS A 213 4.34 7.18 20.81
C LYS A 213 4.71 8.60 21.27
N GLU A 214 3.85 9.55 21.02
CA GLU A 214 4.17 10.96 21.27
C GLU A 214 3.67 11.40 22.64
N LYS A 215 4.61 11.80 23.52
CA LYS A 215 4.26 12.41 24.80
C LYS A 215 3.45 13.71 24.62
N GLN A 216 3.63 14.41 23.52
CA GLN A 216 2.92 15.64 23.15
C GLN A 216 1.50 15.35 22.69
N ALA A 217 1.29 14.29 21.91
CA ALA A 217 -0.04 13.87 21.44
C ALA A 217 -0.95 13.32 22.58
N ALA A 218 -0.44 13.19 23.80
CA ALA A 218 -1.20 12.66 24.95
C ALA A 218 -2.47 13.46 25.29
N GLY A 219 -2.61 14.68 24.79
CA GLY A 219 -3.81 15.52 24.94
C GLY A 219 -4.82 15.41 23.80
N LEU A 220 -4.48 14.76 22.69
CA LEU A 220 -5.38 14.63 21.55
C LEU A 220 -6.36 13.47 21.75
N LEU A 221 -7.54 13.61 21.16
CA LEU A 221 -8.60 12.59 21.16
C LEU A 221 -8.82 12.06 19.77
N MET A 222 -8.95 10.74 19.66
CA MET A 222 -9.38 10.08 18.41
C MET A 222 -10.91 10.07 18.34
N ALA A 223 -11.47 10.42 17.18
CA ALA A 223 -12.89 10.28 16.93
C ALA A 223 -13.32 8.80 16.99
N GLU A 224 -14.50 8.55 17.53
CA GLU A 224 -15.06 7.19 17.57
C GLU A 224 -15.52 6.72 16.18
N THR A 225 -15.88 7.67 15.32
CA THR A 225 -16.43 7.41 13.98
C THR A 225 -15.36 7.00 12.99
N TYR A 226 -15.63 5.94 12.24
CA TYR A 226 -14.92 5.62 10.99
C TYR A 226 -15.64 6.28 9.81
N LEU A 227 -14.86 6.84 8.87
CA LEU A 227 -15.39 7.35 7.59
C LEU A 227 -15.46 6.25 6.54
N SER A 228 -14.65 5.21 6.68
CA SER A 228 -14.55 4.10 5.74
C SER A 228 -14.17 2.79 6.44
N VAL A 229 -14.33 1.68 5.71
CA VAL A 229 -13.71 0.38 6.03
C VAL A 229 -12.88 -0.01 4.82
N GLU A 230 -11.59 -0.25 5.04
CA GLU A 230 -10.60 -0.31 3.98
C GLU A 230 -9.78 -1.59 4.05
N PRO A 231 -9.82 -2.45 3.00
CA PRO A 231 -8.89 -3.57 2.88
C PRO A 231 -7.51 -3.05 2.48
N ILE A 232 -6.53 -3.22 3.36
CA ILE A 232 -5.12 -2.93 3.05
C ILE A 232 -4.49 -4.16 2.42
N ALA A 233 -3.74 -3.97 1.33
CA ALA A 233 -3.06 -5.04 0.61
C ALA A 233 -1.72 -4.56 0.04
N LEU A 234 -0.82 -5.50 -0.25
CA LEU A 234 0.43 -5.22 -0.94
C LEU A 234 0.10 -4.93 -2.41
N ALA A 235 0.68 -3.87 -2.99
CA ALA A 235 0.46 -3.59 -4.39
C ALA A 235 1.67 -4.01 -5.23
N LEU A 236 1.40 -4.47 -6.44
CA LEU A 236 2.38 -4.98 -7.39
C LEU A 236 1.99 -4.58 -8.82
N ARG A 237 2.89 -4.83 -9.77
CA ARG A 237 2.66 -4.50 -11.18
C ARG A 237 1.44 -5.25 -11.71
N ARG A 238 0.57 -4.53 -12.41
CA ARG A 238 -0.60 -5.10 -13.04
C ARG A 238 -0.21 -6.01 -14.22
N GLY A 239 -0.94 -7.13 -14.35
CA GLY A 239 -0.73 -8.07 -15.45
C GLY A 239 0.46 -9.02 -15.23
N ASP A 240 0.86 -9.22 -13.98
CA ASP A 240 1.88 -10.17 -13.56
C ASP A 240 1.25 -11.24 -12.65
N PRO A 241 0.45 -12.16 -13.20
CA PRO A 241 -0.31 -13.12 -12.41
C PRO A 241 0.59 -14.11 -11.65
N ASP A 242 1.75 -14.44 -12.22
CA ASP A 242 2.68 -15.40 -11.60
C ASP A 242 3.33 -14.81 -10.36
N PHE A 243 3.78 -13.56 -10.41
CA PHE A 243 4.31 -12.88 -9.23
C PHE A 243 3.23 -12.64 -8.18
N ARG A 244 2.02 -12.26 -8.61
CA ARG A 244 0.89 -12.11 -7.67
C ARG A 244 0.56 -13.44 -6.99
N LEU A 245 0.49 -14.55 -7.73
CA LEU A 245 0.26 -15.87 -7.16
C LEU A 245 1.33 -16.24 -6.13
N ALA A 246 2.60 -15.99 -6.44
CA ALA A 246 3.70 -16.27 -5.53
C ALA A 246 3.59 -15.44 -4.23
N VAL A 247 3.24 -14.14 -4.32
CA VAL A 247 2.98 -13.29 -3.15
C VAL A 247 1.79 -13.79 -2.34
N ASP A 248 0.67 -14.12 -3.01
CA ASP A 248 -0.55 -14.62 -2.36
C ASP A 248 -0.31 -15.98 -1.68
N THR A 249 0.46 -16.87 -2.31
CA THR A 249 0.88 -18.15 -1.73
C THR A 249 1.69 -17.94 -0.44
N ALA A 250 2.70 -17.09 -0.48
CA ALA A 250 3.51 -16.79 0.68
C ALA A 250 2.67 -16.21 1.84
N LEU A 251 1.78 -15.26 1.56
CA LEU A 251 0.86 -14.70 2.57
C LEU A 251 -0.10 -15.76 3.12
N SER A 252 -0.67 -16.63 2.27
CA SER A 252 -1.55 -17.72 2.68
C SER A 252 -0.84 -18.67 3.65
N HIS A 253 0.42 -19.03 3.37
CA HIS A 253 1.24 -19.86 4.26
C HIS A 253 1.48 -19.18 5.61
N ILE A 254 1.79 -17.87 5.64
CA ILE A 254 1.96 -17.09 6.88
C ILE A 254 0.65 -17.14 7.72
N TYR A 255 -0.52 -16.99 7.08
CA TYR A 255 -1.80 -17.04 7.77
C TYR A 255 -2.11 -18.44 8.31
N ARG A 256 -1.96 -19.48 7.50
CA ARG A 256 -2.22 -20.89 7.89
C ARG A 256 -1.32 -21.39 8.99
N ARG A 257 -0.03 -20.97 9.01
CA ARG A 257 0.94 -21.34 10.06
C ARG A 257 0.79 -20.53 11.35
N GLY A 258 -0.07 -19.49 11.33
CA GLY A 258 -0.29 -18.60 12.48
C GLY A 258 0.86 -17.59 12.72
N GLU A 259 1.84 -17.51 11.84
CA GLU A 259 2.98 -16.60 11.92
C GLU A 259 2.52 -15.12 11.92
N ILE A 260 1.40 -14.84 11.28
CA ILE A 260 0.76 -13.52 11.26
C ILE A 260 0.53 -12.97 12.66
N THR A 261 0.26 -13.81 13.66
CA THR A 261 0.04 -13.38 15.05
C THR A 261 1.30 -12.76 15.65
N THR A 262 2.46 -13.31 15.32
CA THR A 262 3.75 -12.77 15.77
C THR A 262 4.04 -11.43 15.10
N LEU A 263 3.91 -11.35 13.77
CA LEU A 263 4.09 -10.11 13.01
C LEU A 263 3.14 -9.01 13.46
N PHE A 264 1.88 -9.37 13.73
CA PHE A 264 0.89 -8.43 14.28
C PHE A 264 1.32 -7.87 15.63
N LYS A 265 1.75 -8.73 16.57
CA LYS A 265 2.21 -8.30 17.90
C LYS A 265 3.48 -7.45 17.86
N MET A 266 4.38 -7.71 16.92
CA MET A 266 5.58 -6.89 16.72
C MET A 266 5.20 -5.45 16.31
N ALA A 267 4.25 -5.29 15.41
CA ALA A 267 3.85 -3.97 14.88
C ALA A 267 2.91 -3.21 15.83
N PHE A 268 1.94 -3.90 16.45
CA PHE A 268 0.86 -3.27 17.23
C PHE A 268 1.04 -3.39 18.75
N GLY A 269 2.06 -4.11 19.20
CA GLY A 269 2.41 -4.33 20.61
C GLY A 269 2.08 -5.74 21.10
N ALA A 270 2.89 -6.24 22.03
CA ALA A 270 2.88 -7.64 22.49
C ALA A 270 1.54 -8.11 23.05
N LEU A 271 0.73 -7.21 23.62
CA LEU A 271 -0.60 -7.51 24.18
C LEU A 271 -1.74 -7.30 23.18
N SER A 272 -1.45 -6.79 21.97
CA SER A 272 -2.45 -6.56 20.95
C SER A 272 -2.91 -7.87 20.31
N THR A 273 -4.20 -7.93 19.98
CA THR A 273 -4.81 -9.04 19.23
C THR A 273 -5.57 -8.50 18.03
N PRO A 274 -5.59 -9.21 16.91
CA PRO A 274 -6.45 -8.85 15.78
C PRO A 274 -7.91 -8.75 16.22
N SER A 275 -8.65 -7.80 15.65
CA SER A 275 -10.11 -7.77 15.84
C SER A 275 -10.76 -9.05 15.29
N PRO A 276 -11.98 -9.43 15.73
CA PRO A 276 -12.66 -10.60 15.17
C PRO A 276 -12.79 -10.58 13.66
N LEU A 277 -13.03 -9.39 13.06
CA LEU A 277 -13.10 -9.21 11.62
C LEU A 277 -11.75 -9.46 10.95
N LEU A 278 -10.66 -8.93 11.52
CA LEU A 278 -9.31 -9.15 11.00
C LEU A 278 -8.86 -10.60 11.16
N ALA A 279 -9.21 -11.26 12.27
CA ALA A 279 -8.94 -12.67 12.47
C ALA A 279 -9.67 -13.54 11.44
N ALA A 280 -10.93 -13.23 11.15
CA ALA A 280 -11.71 -13.92 10.12
C ALA A 280 -11.09 -13.70 8.71
N LEU A 281 -10.60 -12.48 8.41
CA LEU A 281 -9.89 -12.21 7.17
C LEU A 281 -8.67 -13.12 7.00
N TYR A 282 -7.82 -13.26 8.02
CA TYR A 282 -6.65 -14.14 7.95
C TYR A 282 -7.03 -15.61 7.73
N GLN A 283 -8.10 -16.08 8.42
CA GLN A 283 -8.61 -17.45 8.23
C GLN A 283 -9.13 -17.69 6.82
N MET A 284 -9.88 -16.75 6.25
CA MET A 284 -10.43 -16.85 4.90
C MET A 284 -9.37 -16.70 3.80
N SER A 285 -8.33 -15.91 4.06
CA SER A 285 -7.23 -15.65 3.11
C SER A 285 -6.11 -16.68 3.21
N GLY A 286 -6.11 -17.56 4.20
CA GLY A 286 -5.23 -18.71 4.30
C GLY A 286 -5.69 -19.83 3.37
N LEU A 287 -5.59 -19.61 2.05
CA LEU A 287 -6.07 -20.56 1.03
C LEU A 287 -5.31 -21.88 1.11
N PRO A 288 -5.98 -23.04 0.90
CA PRO A 288 -5.31 -24.32 0.77
C PRO A 288 -4.47 -24.39 -0.51
N ASP A 289 -3.44 -25.28 -0.50
CA ASP A 289 -2.59 -25.57 -1.67
C ASP A 289 -3.37 -26.32 -2.75
#